data_442541b60c4f2624eafa881a957d637e
#
_entry.id   442541b60c4f2624eafa881a957d637e
#
_cell.length_a   1.000
_cell.length_b   1.000
_cell.length_c   1.000
_cell.angle_alpha   90.00
_cell.angle_beta   90.00
_cell.angle_gamma   90.00
#
_symmetry.space_group_name_H-M   'P 1'
#
loop_
_entity.id
_entity.type
_entity.pdbx_description
1 polymer ?
#
loop_
_entity_poly.entity_id
_entity_poly.type
_entity_poly.pdbx_seq_one_letter_code
_entity_poly.pdbx_strand_id
1 'polypeptide(L)'
;MGLFFIYSLKVALCLVAFYLVYKLLLSRETFFGFNRAVLLGMAAVSLLLPLVHFTVEDAPAAAGGFVVVEDIVMQAVAEDAPAFTVTVAQVCFLIYVAGVAFFLCREVWSLFSLRRMIRGGRHVSTDGGVNVVVVSGDVSPFSWMGNIVISEKDYADSPEYILVHERAHVAARHSVDILLCDLLIVFQWFNPAAWLLKAELQCVHEYEADSRVLASGVNASDYQLLLIRKAVGDKLFSMANNLNQSSLKKRITMMLKKKSNPWSRVRMAAVIPVAAVAVVAFATPKAESLSNEIKSESEALVSKVMPVVQAQAATPA
;
A
#
# COMPACT_ATOMS: atom_id res chain seq x y z
N MET A 1 6.31 2.17 -22.52
CA MET A 1 6.74 2.83 -21.26
C MET A 1 5.65 3.74 -20.70
N GLY A 2 5.05 4.65 -21.48
CA GLY A 2 4.04 5.61 -21.02
C GLY A 2 2.86 4.98 -20.28
N LEU A 3 2.23 3.95 -20.83
CA LEU A 3 1.07 3.26 -20.21
C LEU A 3 1.40 2.71 -18.80
N PHE A 4 2.63 2.25 -18.58
CA PHE A 4 3.06 1.76 -17.29
C PHE A 4 3.15 2.89 -16.24
N PHE A 5 3.73 4.04 -16.62
CA PHE A 5 3.79 5.21 -15.73
C PHE A 5 2.40 5.72 -15.37
N ILE A 6 1.51 5.81 -16.35
CA ILE A 6 0.12 6.23 -16.14
C ILE A 6 -0.58 5.28 -15.17
N TYR A 7 -0.46 3.97 -15.39
CA TYR A 7 -1.01 2.97 -14.48
C TYR A 7 -0.45 3.13 -13.05
N SER A 8 0.87 3.22 -12.92
CA SER A 8 1.52 3.37 -11.61
C SER A 8 1.11 4.65 -10.88
N LEU A 9 0.92 5.75 -11.61
CA LEU A 9 0.43 7.01 -11.06
C LEU A 9 -1.04 6.91 -10.63
N LYS A 10 -1.90 6.27 -11.44
CA LYS A 10 -3.31 6.01 -11.09
C LYS A 10 -3.40 5.19 -9.80
N VAL A 11 -2.61 4.12 -9.68
CA VAL A 11 -2.52 3.31 -8.44
C VAL A 11 -2.07 4.17 -7.26
N ALA A 12 -1.05 5.02 -7.46
CA ALA A 12 -0.53 5.88 -6.40
C ALA A 12 -1.60 6.84 -5.86
N LEU A 13 -2.37 7.47 -6.74
CA LEU A 13 -3.46 8.38 -6.37
C LEU A 13 -4.60 7.66 -5.63
N CYS A 14 -4.99 6.47 -6.10
CA CYS A 14 -5.98 5.64 -5.40
C CYS A 14 -5.51 5.28 -3.98
N LEU A 15 -4.26 4.85 -3.82
CA LEU A 15 -3.71 4.53 -2.50
C LEU A 15 -3.73 5.73 -1.56
N VAL A 16 -3.35 6.92 -2.03
CA VAL A 16 -3.41 8.17 -1.24
C VAL A 16 -4.84 8.46 -0.82
N ALA A 17 -5.78 8.47 -1.77
CA ALA A 17 -7.18 8.79 -1.50
C ALA A 17 -7.81 7.81 -0.50
N PHE A 18 -7.65 6.50 -0.72
CA PHE A 18 -8.21 5.48 0.17
C PHE A 18 -7.55 5.48 1.55
N TYR A 19 -6.23 5.67 1.62
CA TYR A 19 -5.54 5.81 2.89
C TYR A 19 -6.08 7.00 3.71
N LEU A 20 -6.31 8.14 3.06
CA LEU A 20 -6.87 9.32 3.73
C LEU A 20 -8.29 9.06 4.26
N VAL A 21 -9.14 8.40 3.46
CA VAL A 21 -10.49 8.00 3.91
C VAL A 21 -10.41 7.08 5.13
N TYR A 22 -9.58 6.05 5.07
CA TYR A 22 -9.35 5.16 6.21
C TYR A 22 -8.88 5.93 7.45
N LYS A 23 -7.87 6.77 7.28
CA LYS A 23 -7.24 7.53 8.37
C LYS A 23 -8.21 8.46 9.07
N LEU A 24 -9.09 9.12 8.32
CA LEU A 24 -10.06 10.07 8.84
C LEU A 24 -11.26 9.37 9.51
N LEU A 25 -11.74 8.26 8.95
CA LEU A 25 -13.02 7.69 9.33
C LEU A 25 -12.92 6.44 10.22
N LEU A 26 -11.91 5.57 10.01
CA LEU A 26 -11.85 4.24 10.62
C LEU A 26 -10.66 4.02 11.57
N SER A 27 -9.57 4.78 11.45
CA SER A 27 -8.33 4.50 12.18
C SER A 27 -8.47 4.51 13.71
N ARG A 28 -9.54 5.11 14.22
CA ARG A 28 -9.83 5.19 15.65
C ARG A 28 -10.85 4.16 16.14
N GLU A 29 -11.40 3.31 15.27
CA GLU A 29 -12.43 2.33 15.62
C GLU A 29 -11.83 1.04 16.16
N THR A 30 -12.56 0.35 17.06
CA THR A 30 -12.07 -0.87 17.75
C THR A 30 -12.40 -2.17 17.00
N PHE A 31 -12.83 -2.10 15.75
CA PHE A 31 -13.10 -3.27 14.91
C PHE A 31 -11.83 -3.73 14.18
N PHE A 32 -10.85 -4.26 14.92
CA PHE A 32 -9.51 -4.51 14.39
C PHE A 32 -9.50 -5.44 13.18
N GLY A 33 -10.18 -6.59 13.23
CA GLY A 33 -10.28 -7.51 12.09
C GLY A 33 -10.98 -6.88 10.87
N PHE A 34 -11.99 -6.03 11.09
CA PHE A 34 -12.64 -5.27 10.02
C PHE A 34 -11.69 -4.21 9.43
N ASN A 35 -11.03 -3.43 10.27
CA ASN A 35 -10.05 -2.42 9.83
C ASN A 35 -8.92 -3.04 9.02
N ARG A 36 -8.43 -4.23 9.42
CA ARG A 36 -7.45 -5.03 8.69
C ARG A 36 -7.96 -5.39 7.29
N ALA A 37 -9.17 -5.96 7.21
CA ALA A 37 -9.79 -6.33 5.93
C ALA A 37 -9.99 -5.11 5.02
N VAL A 38 -10.37 -3.96 5.59
CA VAL A 38 -10.52 -2.69 4.87
C VAL A 38 -9.18 -2.21 4.29
N LEU A 39 -8.11 -2.19 5.07
CA LEU A 39 -6.78 -1.76 4.60
C LEU A 39 -6.27 -2.63 3.46
N LEU A 40 -6.39 -3.97 3.60
CA LEU A 40 -6.00 -4.91 2.55
C LEU A 40 -6.90 -4.79 1.32
N GLY A 41 -8.21 -4.61 1.53
CA GLY A 41 -9.17 -4.40 0.46
C GLY A 41 -8.89 -3.10 -0.32
N MET A 42 -8.58 -2.01 0.37
CA MET A 42 -8.19 -0.74 -0.26
C MET A 42 -6.91 -0.88 -1.09
N ALA A 43 -5.91 -1.61 -0.59
CA ALA A 43 -4.69 -1.91 -1.35
C ALA A 43 -5.01 -2.69 -2.64
N ALA A 44 -5.84 -3.75 -2.54
CA ALA A 44 -6.25 -4.55 -3.69
C ALA A 44 -7.08 -3.73 -4.70
N VAL A 45 -8.06 -2.95 -4.21
CA VAL A 45 -8.89 -2.07 -5.07
C VAL A 45 -8.02 -1.02 -5.77
N SER A 46 -7.03 -0.44 -5.09
CA SER A 46 -6.11 0.52 -5.71
C SER A 46 -5.32 -0.06 -6.87
N LEU A 47 -4.98 -1.35 -6.82
CA LEU A 47 -4.31 -2.05 -7.92
C LEU A 47 -5.28 -2.41 -9.06
N LEU A 48 -6.50 -2.82 -8.73
CA LEU A 48 -7.47 -3.31 -9.72
C LEU A 48 -8.22 -2.18 -10.43
N LEU A 49 -8.54 -1.10 -9.71
CA LEU A 49 -9.37 -0.01 -10.22
C LEU A 49 -8.83 0.62 -11.51
N PRO A 50 -7.52 0.92 -11.66
CA PRO A 50 -6.99 1.49 -12.89
C PRO A 50 -6.96 0.53 -14.10
N LEU A 51 -7.21 -0.77 -13.88
CA LEU A 51 -7.33 -1.76 -14.98
C LEU A 51 -8.71 -1.74 -15.62
N VAL A 52 -9.70 -1.17 -14.93
CA VAL A 52 -11.06 -1.07 -15.45
C VAL A 52 -11.14 0.17 -16.34
N HIS A 53 -11.33 -0.03 -17.63
CA HIS A 53 -11.48 1.04 -18.60
C HIS A 53 -12.98 1.31 -18.81
N PHE A 54 -13.41 2.52 -18.48
CA PHE A 54 -14.75 2.99 -18.81
C PHE A 54 -14.64 4.07 -19.88
N THR A 55 -15.35 3.89 -20.98
CA THR A 55 -15.59 4.94 -21.98
C THR A 55 -16.89 5.67 -21.60
N VAL A 56 -16.80 6.93 -21.26
CA VAL A 56 -17.96 7.77 -20.96
C VAL A 56 -18.18 8.71 -22.15
N GLU A 57 -19.40 8.74 -22.68
CA GLU A 57 -19.74 9.58 -23.85
C GLU A 57 -19.67 11.09 -23.52
N ASP A 58 -20.01 11.47 -22.29
CA ASP A 58 -19.91 12.84 -21.77
C ASP A 58 -19.07 12.87 -20.51
N ALA A 59 -17.74 12.94 -20.63
CA ALA A 59 -16.87 13.05 -19.47
C ALA A 59 -16.95 14.45 -18.85
N PRO A 60 -17.22 14.59 -17.54
CA PRO A 60 -17.23 15.89 -16.90
C PRO A 60 -15.84 16.56 -16.99
N ALA A 61 -15.81 17.89 -17.01
CA ALA A 61 -14.58 18.69 -17.15
C ALA A 61 -13.45 18.32 -16.16
N ALA A 62 -13.77 17.67 -15.01
CA ALA A 62 -12.82 17.13 -14.06
C ALA A 62 -11.97 15.96 -14.64
N ALA A 63 -12.48 15.22 -15.63
CA ALA A 63 -11.73 14.17 -16.34
C ALA A 63 -10.66 14.76 -17.27
N GLY A 64 -10.87 15.99 -17.76
CA GLY A 64 -9.94 16.68 -18.66
C GLY A 64 -8.54 16.89 -18.09
N GLY A 65 -8.43 17.11 -16.77
CA GLY A 65 -7.12 17.33 -16.13
C GLY A 65 -6.21 16.10 -16.15
N PHE A 66 -6.80 14.89 -16.08
CA PHE A 66 -6.01 13.65 -16.11
C PHE A 66 -5.64 13.24 -17.55
N VAL A 67 -6.51 13.52 -18.52
CA VAL A 67 -6.24 13.34 -19.94
C VAL A 67 -5.06 14.21 -20.38
N VAL A 68 -4.99 15.46 -19.93
CA VAL A 68 -3.87 16.36 -20.22
C VAL A 68 -2.54 15.80 -19.66
N VAL A 69 -2.55 15.23 -18.47
CA VAL A 69 -1.35 14.57 -17.90
C VAL A 69 -0.97 13.33 -18.69
N GLU A 70 -1.97 12.55 -19.12
CA GLU A 70 -1.77 11.37 -19.96
C GLU A 70 -1.16 11.75 -21.32
N ASP A 71 -1.67 12.78 -21.97
CA ASP A 71 -1.15 13.31 -23.24
C ASP A 71 0.27 13.87 -23.07
N ILE A 72 0.56 14.62 -22.02
CA ILE A 72 1.90 15.15 -21.73
C ILE A 72 2.89 13.99 -21.51
N VAL A 73 2.51 12.95 -20.76
CA VAL A 73 3.36 11.78 -20.55
C VAL A 73 3.56 11.00 -21.83
N MET A 74 2.50 10.85 -22.65
CA MET A 74 2.60 10.15 -23.93
C MET A 74 3.43 10.94 -24.94
N GLN A 75 3.30 12.26 -25.02
CA GLN A 75 4.14 13.12 -25.86
C GLN A 75 5.62 13.08 -25.42
N ALA A 76 5.89 13.18 -24.12
CA ALA A 76 7.26 13.09 -23.60
C ALA A 76 7.93 11.73 -23.89
N VAL A 77 7.12 10.67 -24.11
CA VAL A 77 7.60 9.33 -24.49
C VAL A 77 7.71 9.16 -26.00
N ALA A 78 6.88 9.89 -26.78
CA ALA A 78 6.76 9.77 -28.24
C ALA A 78 7.69 10.72 -29.03
N GLU A 79 8.39 11.67 -28.37
CA GLU A 79 9.37 12.51 -29.06
C GLU A 79 10.42 11.62 -29.74
N ASP A 80 10.46 11.68 -31.07
CA ASP A 80 11.48 11.06 -31.91
C ASP A 80 12.83 11.73 -31.68
N ALA A 81 13.46 11.40 -30.55
CA ALA A 81 14.82 11.79 -30.27
C ALA A 81 15.78 11.04 -31.22
N PRO A 82 16.77 11.71 -31.79
CA PRO A 82 17.79 11.05 -32.61
C PRO A 82 18.38 9.86 -31.86
N ALA A 83 18.70 8.78 -32.56
CA ALA A 83 18.97 7.41 -32.07
C ALA A 83 19.99 7.24 -30.91
N PHE A 84 20.53 8.32 -30.37
CA PHE A 84 21.54 8.33 -29.30
C PHE A 84 21.23 9.25 -28.11
N THR A 85 20.09 9.97 -28.10
CA THR A 85 19.72 10.83 -26.95
C THR A 85 18.84 10.07 -25.97
N VAL A 86 19.33 9.92 -24.74
CA VAL A 86 18.54 9.34 -23.64
C VAL A 86 17.43 10.34 -23.29
N THR A 87 16.20 9.97 -23.52
CA THR A 87 15.04 10.80 -23.19
C THR A 87 14.81 10.84 -21.66
N VAL A 88 14.23 11.92 -21.15
CA VAL A 88 13.86 12.05 -19.72
C VAL A 88 13.00 10.87 -19.26
N ALA A 89 12.09 10.40 -20.11
CA ALA A 89 11.25 9.25 -19.82
C ALA A 89 12.04 7.96 -19.62
N GLN A 90 13.09 7.73 -20.40
CA GLN A 90 13.98 6.58 -20.24
C GLN A 90 14.76 6.66 -18.92
N VAL A 91 15.25 7.85 -18.55
CA VAL A 91 15.94 8.07 -17.26
C VAL A 91 14.99 7.79 -16.10
N CYS A 92 13.77 8.34 -16.12
CA CYS A 92 12.76 8.08 -15.10
C CYS A 92 12.42 6.60 -14.99
N PHE A 93 12.29 5.90 -16.11
CA PHE A 93 12.04 4.47 -16.13
C PHE A 93 13.21 3.67 -15.53
N LEU A 94 14.45 4.01 -15.86
CA LEU A 94 15.63 3.36 -15.28
C LEU A 94 15.71 3.59 -13.77
N ILE A 95 15.44 4.82 -13.30
CA ILE A 95 15.37 5.13 -11.86
C ILE A 95 14.28 4.28 -11.19
N TYR A 96 13.10 4.19 -11.80
CA TYR A 96 12.01 3.36 -11.27
C TYR A 96 12.41 1.90 -11.17
N VAL A 97 12.95 1.31 -12.25
CA VAL A 97 13.39 -0.10 -12.27
C VAL A 97 14.51 -0.34 -11.25
N ALA A 98 15.47 0.58 -11.15
CA ALA A 98 16.53 0.50 -10.15
C ALA A 98 15.96 0.52 -8.71
N GLY A 99 14.96 1.36 -8.45
CA GLY A 99 14.25 1.38 -7.17
C GLY A 99 13.53 0.05 -6.90
N VAL A 100 12.77 -0.49 -7.86
CA VAL A 100 12.12 -1.80 -7.73
C VAL A 100 13.15 -2.90 -7.45
N ALA A 101 14.24 -2.95 -8.21
CA ALA A 101 15.31 -3.93 -8.02
C ALA A 101 15.95 -3.81 -6.62
N PHE A 102 16.23 -2.59 -6.16
CA PHE A 102 16.78 -2.33 -4.84
C PHE A 102 15.85 -2.83 -3.72
N PHE A 103 14.58 -2.46 -3.75
CA PHE A 103 13.63 -2.87 -2.73
C PHE A 103 13.35 -4.38 -2.79
N LEU A 104 13.29 -4.97 -3.98
CA LEU A 104 13.13 -6.42 -4.14
C LEU A 104 14.34 -7.18 -3.57
N CYS A 105 15.56 -6.77 -3.89
CA CYS A 105 16.77 -7.36 -3.34
C CYS A 105 16.81 -7.23 -1.81
N ARG A 106 16.43 -6.06 -1.27
CA ARG A 106 16.33 -5.83 0.17
C ARG A 106 15.35 -6.80 0.84
N GLU A 107 14.15 -6.98 0.26
CA GLU A 107 13.15 -7.91 0.80
C GLU A 107 13.61 -9.37 0.73
N VAL A 108 14.17 -9.80 -0.39
CA VAL A 108 14.71 -11.15 -0.53
C VAL A 108 15.82 -11.40 0.50
N TRP A 109 16.73 -10.45 0.68
CA TRP A 109 17.79 -10.52 1.69
C TRP A 109 17.22 -10.59 3.12
N SER A 110 16.21 -9.77 3.43
CA SER A 110 15.52 -9.77 4.72
C SER A 110 14.88 -11.13 5.01
N LEU A 111 14.15 -11.70 4.04
CA LEU A 111 13.53 -13.02 4.15
C LEU A 111 14.56 -14.13 4.30
N PHE A 112 15.67 -14.06 3.57
CA PHE A 112 16.76 -15.01 3.69
C PHE A 112 17.42 -14.95 5.07
N SER A 113 17.71 -13.74 5.56
CA SER A 113 18.27 -13.51 6.90
C SER A 113 17.36 -14.05 8.00
N LEU A 114 16.07 -13.74 7.90
CA LEU A 114 15.04 -14.22 8.82
C LEU A 114 14.95 -15.76 8.82
N ARG A 115 14.94 -16.38 7.64
CA ARG A 115 14.92 -17.83 7.51
C ARG A 115 16.18 -18.48 8.08
N ARG A 116 17.33 -17.85 7.90
CA ARG A 116 18.61 -18.30 8.49
C ARG A 116 18.57 -18.23 10.02
N MET A 117 18.04 -17.13 10.59
CA MET A 117 17.86 -16.96 12.03
C MET A 117 16.95 -18.04 12.63
N ILE A 118 15.77 -18.26 12.02
CA ILE A 118 14.82 -19.29 12.48
C ILE A 118 15.45 -20.70 12.43
N ARG A 119 16.21 -21.03 11.37
CA ARG A 119 16.86 -22.34 11.24
C ARG A 119 18.01 -22.55 12.22
N GLY A 120 18.70 -21.48 12.59
CA GLY A 120 19.85 -21.53 13.52
C GLY A 120 19.45 -21.53 15.00
N GLY A 121 18.20 -21.19 15.32
CA GLY A 121 17.71 -21.18 16.69
C GLY A 121 17.38 -22.55 17.25
N ARG A 122 17.24 -22.64 18.56
CA ARG A 122 16.82 -23.87 19.27
C ARG A 122 15.31 -24.00 19.19
N HIS A 123 14.83 -25.03 18.48
CA HIS A 123 13.41 -25.33 18.36
C HIS A 123 12.88 -26.00 19.63
N VAL A 124 11.86 -25.37 20.24
CA VAL A 124 11.15 -25.92 21.41
C VAL A 124 9.71 -26.14 20.98
N SER A 125 9.27 -27.41 21.03
CA SER A 125 7.87 -27.74 20.74
C SER A 125 6.99 -27.21 21.87
N THR A 126 5.94 -26.45 21.50
CA THR A 126 4.93 -25.96 22.43
C THR A 126 3.59 -26.60 22.10
N ASP A 127 2.76 -26.86 23.11
CA ASP A 127 1.36 -27.32 22.89
C ASP A 127 0.62 -26.38 21.96
N GLY A 128 -0.08 -26.93 20.95
CA GLY A 128 -0.88 -26.17 19.99
C GLY A 128 -0.30 -26.02 18.59
N GLY A 129 0.77 -26.72 18.22
CA GLY A 129 1.26 -26.82 16.83
C GLY A 129 2.02 -25.58 16.32
N VAL A 130 2.40 -24.65 17.21
CA VAL A 130 3.23 -23.48 16.88
C VAL A 130 4.67 -23.75 17.30
N ASN A 131 5.62 -23.58 16.38
CA ASN A 131 7.05 -23.77 16.69
C ASN A 131 7.59 -22.54 17.43
N VAL A 132 8.14 -22.74 18.61
CA VAL A 132 8.89 -21.69 19.33
C VAL A 132 10.37 -21.91 19.06
N VAL A 133 11.02 -20.86 18.59
CA VAL A 133 12.45 -20.84 18.27
C VAL A 133 13.14 -19.88 19.23
N VAL A 134 13.98 -20.44 20.11
CA VAL A 134 14.75 -19.65 21.04
C VAL A 134 16.10 -19.32 20.41
N VAL A 135 16.44 -18.04 20.38
CA VAL A 135 17.68 -17.54 19.78
C VAL A 135 18.54 -16.86 20.83
N SER A 136 19.85 -17.01 20.69
CA SER A 136 20.83 -16.30 21.51
C SER A 136 20.95 -14.85 21.04
N GLY A 137 21.05 -13.92 21.98
CA GLY A 137 21.17 -12.48 21.72
C GLY A 137 19.93 -11.71 22.15
N ASP A 138 20.02 -10.38 22.06
CA ASP A 138 18.97 -9.45 22.45
C ASP A 138 18.02 -9.20 21.24
N VAL A 139 17.09 -10.14 21.05
CA VAL A 139 16.10 -10.09 19.97
C VAL A 139 14.71 -9.90 20.58
N SER A 140 14.02 -8.82 20.21
CA SER A 140 12.62 -8.66 20.60
C SER A 140 11.78 -9.81 20.04
N PRO A 141 10.85 -10.39 20.83
CA PRO A 141 9.96 -11.44 20.36
C PRO A 141 9.19 -11.01 19.11
N PHE A 142 9.04 -11.95 18.18
CA PHE A 142 8.20 -11.75 17.01
C PHE A 142 7.72 -13.10 16.44
N SER A 143 6.69 -13.05 15.63
CA SER A 143 6.14 -14.23 14.95
C SER A 143 6.28 -14.13 13.44
N TRP A 144 6.62 -15.27 12.80
CA TRP A 144 6.76 -15.37 11.36
C TRP A 144 6.31 -16.72 10.82
N MET A 145 5.31 -16.75 9.92
CA MET A 145 4.87 -17.96 9.18
C MET A 145 4.73 -19.21 10.05
N GLY A 146 4.11 -19.10 11.22
CA GLY A 146 3.92 -20.23 12.13
C GLY A 146 5.05 -20.50 13.12
N ASN A 147 6.12 -19.70 13.10
CA ASN A 147 7.19 -19.73 14.09
C ASN A 147 7.11 -18.51 15.00
N ILE A 148 7.35 -18.70 16.29
CA ILE A 148 7.56 -17.62 17.26
C ILE A 148 9.04 -17.60 17.59
N VAL A 149 9.68 -16.47 17.38
CA VAL A 149 11.09 -16.27 17.72
C VAL A 149 11.18 -15.46 19.00
N ILE A 150 11.94 -15.95 19.97
CA ILE A 150 12.08 -15.31 21.29
C ILE A 150 13.53 -15.41 21.76
N SER A 151 14.01 -14.41 22.48
CA SER A 151 15.34 -14.46 23.10
C SER A 151 15.39 -15.45 24.27
N GLU A 152 16.57 -15.99 24.58
CA GLU A 152 16.77 -16.85 25.77
C GLU A 152 16.31 -16.16 27.06
N LYS A 153 16.59 -14.87 27.19
CA LYS A 153 16.19 -14.04 28.33
C LYS A 153 14.69 -13.95 28.48
N ASP A 154 14.00 -13.56 27.40
CA ASP A 154 12.54 -13.41 27.41
C ASP A 154 11.82 -14.75 27.61
N TYR A 155 12.41 -15.85 27.12
CA TYR A 155 11.89 -17.18 27.34
C TYR A 155 12.00 -17.63 28.81
N ALA A 156 13.04 -17.18 29.51
CA ALA A 156 13.23 -17.47 30.94
C ALA A 156 12.38 -16.59 31.87
N ASP A 157 12.25 -15.29 31.56
CA ASP A 157 11.67 -14.30 32.48
C ASP A 157 10.14 -14.32 32.53
N SER A 158 9.42 -14.37 31.42
CA SER A 158 7.95 -14.30 31.40
C SER A 158 7.38 -14.76 30.06
N PRO A 159 7.49 -16.04 29.70
CA PRO A 159 7.15 -16.51 28.37
C PRO A 159 5.64 -16.48 28.09
N GLU A 160 4.76 -16.62 29.10
CA GLU A 160 3.35 -16.88 28.90
C GLU A 160 2.63 -15.75 28.16
N TYR A 161 2.70 -14.51 28.67
CA TYR A 161 2.03 -13.35 28.05
C TYR A 161 2.58 -13.04 26.68
N ILE A 162 3.90 -13.19 26.49
CA ILE A 162 4.57 -12.99 25.22
C ILE A 162 4.12 -14.05 24.21
N LEU A 163 4.13 -15.32 24.62
CA LEU A 163 3.72 -16.42 23.76
C LEU A 163 2.25 -16.33 23.34
N VAL A 164 1.34 -15.90 24.25
CA VAL A 164 -0.07 -15.67 23.91
C VAL A 164 -0.20 -14.57 22.86
N HIS A 165 0.56 -13.48 23.02
CA HIS A 165 0.57 -12.38 22.05
C HIS A 165 1.08 -12.84 20.69
N GLU A 166 2.23 -13.49 20.63
CA GLU A 166 2.83 -13.99 19.39
C GLU A 166 1.98 -15.08 18.71
N ARG A 167 1.34 -15.95 19.50
CA ARG A 167 0.37 -16.92 18.98
C ARG A 167 -0.83 -16.23 18.31
N ALA A 168 -1.27 -15.08 18.83
CA ALA A 168 -2.34 -14.31 18.20
C ALA A 168 -1.94 -13.83 16.79
N HIS A 169 -0.69 -13.39 16.61
CA HIS A 169 -0.15 -13.02 15.29
C HIS A 169 -0.08 -14.22 14.34
N VAL A 170 0.39 -15.36 14.81
CA VAL A 170 0.43 -16.60 14.00
C VAL A 170 -0.97 -17.04 13.58
N ALA A 171 -1.91 -17.10 14.53
CA ALA A 171 -3.29 -17.51 14.28
C ALA A 171 -4.01 -16.60 13.28
N ALA A 172 -3.72 -15.30 13.33
CA ALA A 172 -4.26 -14.31 12.38
C ALA A 172 -3.49 -14.27 11.05
N ARG A 173 -2.35 -14.95 10.92
CA ARG A 173 -1.47 -14.92 9.74
C ARG A 173 -1.00 -13.50 9.37
N HIS A 174 -0.69 -12.67 10.36
CA HIS A 174 -0.26 -11.28 10.15
C HIS A 174 0.99 -11.16 9.26
N SER A 175 1.86 -12.18 9.26
CA SER A 175 3.04 -12.22 8.38
C SER A 175 2.68 -12.19 6.89
N VAL A 176 1.54 -12.78 6.49
CA VAL A 176 1.09 -12.76 5.09
C VAL A 176 0.70 -11.36 4.66
N ASP A 177 -0.01 -10.64 5.53
CA ASP A 177 -0.44 -9.26 5.23
C ASP A 177 0.77 -8.34 5.06
N ILE A 178 1.79 -8.51 5.92
CA ILE A 178 3.02 -7.72 5.83
C ILE A 178 3.74 -8.00 4.51
N LEU A 179 3.85 -9.28 4.09
CA LEU A 179 4.42 -9.62 2.79
C LEU A 179 3.65 -9.01 1.62
N LEU A 180 2.31 -8.99 1.67
CA LEU A 180 1.49 -8.34 0.64
C LEU A 180 1.76 -6.83 0.58
N CYS A 181 1.89 -6.17 1.74
CA CYS A 181 2.25 -4.75 1.80
C CYS A 181 3.68 -4.50 1.31
N ASP A 182 4.63 -5.38 1.63
CA ASP A 182 6.02 -5.26 1.16
C ASP A 182 6.11 -5.42 -0.34
N LEU A 183 5.34 -6.37 -0.92
CA LEU A 183 5.22 -6.50 -2.36
C LEU A 183 4.62 -5.23 -3.01
N LEU A 184 3.58 -4.66 -2.40
CA LEU A 184 3.01 -3.38 -2.85
C LEU A 184 4.06 -2.26 -2.81
N ILE A 185 4.84 -2.17 -1.74
CA ILE A 185 5.91 -1.18 -1.57
C ILE A 185 7.02 -1.37 -2.62
N VAL A 186 7.39 -2.60 -2.98
CA VAL A 186 8.37 -2.83 -4.04
C VAL A 186 7.97 -2.14 -5.35
N PHE A 187 6.69 -2.19 -5.73
CA PHE A 187 6.21 -1.53 -6.94
C PHE A 187 5.84 -0.05 -6.75
N GLN A 188 5.46 0.34 -5.54
CA GLN A 188 5.05 1.70 -5.19
C GLN A 188 6.02 2.36 -4.19
N TRP A 189 7.33 2.06 -4.32
CA TRP A 189 8.37 2.49 -3.38
C TRP A 189 8.46 4.01 -3.23
N PHE A 190 8.14 4.75 -4.28
CA PHE A 190 8.10 6.21 -4.32
C PHE A 190 6.84 6.81 -3.68
N ASN A 191 5.81 5.99 -3.41
CA ASN A 191 4.53 6.44 -2.89
C ASN A 191 4.49 6.37 -1.35
N PRO A 192 4.46 7.50 -0.63
CA PRO A 192 4.42 7.49 0.83
C PRO A 192 3.16 6.82 1.39
N ALA A 193 2.04 6.82 0.65
CA ALA A 193 0.80 6.19 1.13
C ALA A 193 0.93 4.66 1.27
N ALA A 194 1.75 4.00 0.44
CA ALA A 194 2.01 2.57 0.57
C ALA A 194 2.74 2.25 1.90
N TRP A 195 3.71 3.07 2.28
CA TRP A 195 4.43 2.95 3.55
C TRP A 195 3.55 3.24 4.76
N LEU A 196 2.72 4.29 4.66
CA LEU A 196 1.78 4.66 5.71
C LEU A 196 0.69 3.61 5.90
N LEU A 197 0.20 2.99 4.81
CA LEU A 197 -0.75 1.90 4.86
C LEU A 197 -0.17 0.69 5.58
N LYS A 198 1.07 0.29 5.27
CA LYS A 198 1.77 -0.78 5.98
C LYS A 198 1.92 -0.46 7.47
N ALA A 199 2.35 0.76 7.81
CA ALA A 199 2.52 1.18 9.20
C ALA A 199 1.18 1.15 9.98
N GLU A 200 0.09 1.57 9.37
CA GLU A 200 -1.23 1.52 9.99
C GLU A 200 -1.72 0.08 10.14
N LEU A 201 -1.48 -0.79 9.14
CA LEU A 201 -1.80 -2.21 9.22
C LEU A 201 -1.05 -2.89 10.35
N GLN A 202 0.23 -2.60 10.53
CA GLN A 202 1.02 -3.08 11.67
C GLN A 202 0.41 -2.63 13.01
N CYS A 203 -0.02 -1.37 13.13
CA CYS A 203 -0.72 -0.91 14.33
C CYS A 203 -2.02 -1.71 14.59
N VAL A 204 -2.79 -1.99 13.54
CA VAL A 204 -4.04 -2.79 13.65
C VAL A 204 -3.73 -4.23 14.08
N HIS A 205 -2.65 -4.83 13.57
CA HIS A 205 -2.18 -6.15 13.99
C HIS A 205 -1.86 -6.20 15.49
N GLU A 206 -1.16 -5.17 16.00
CA GLU A 206 -0.87 -5.06 17.43
C GLU A 206 -2.16 -4.96 18.27
N TYR A 207 -3.13 -4.13 17.84
CA TYR A 207 -4.41 -4.01 18.55
C TYR A 207 -5.22 -5.31 18.52
N GLU A 208 -5.19 -6.04 17.40
CA GLU A 208 -5.86 -7.33 17.27
C GLU A 208 -5.23 -8.37 18.20
N ALA A 209 -3.90 -8.45 18.25
CA ALA A 209 -3.16 -9.34 19.13
C ALA A 209 -3.40 -9.00 20.61
N ASP A 210 -3.30 -7.72 20.99
CA ASP A 210 -3.60 -7.25 22.34
C ASP A 210 -5.02 -7.60 22.78
N SER A 211 -6.00 -7.42 21.89
CA SER A 211 -7.39 -7.75 22.20
C SER A 211 -7.60 -9.24 22.45
N ARG A 212 -6.85 -10.11 21.77
CA ARG A 212 -6.88 -11.57 21.98
C ARG A 212 -6.23 -11.98 23.29
N VAL A 213 -5.12 -11.33 23.66
CA VAL A 213 -4.49 -11.53 24.98
C VAL A 213 -5.46 -11.17 26.08
N LEU A 214 -6.13 -10.03 26.01
CA LEU A 214 -7.15 -9.63 27.00
C LEU A 214 -8.36 -10.59 27.04
N ALA A 215 -8.76 -11.11 25.86
CA ALA A 215 -9.85 -12.06 25.75
C ALA A 215 -9.51 -13.46 26.34
N SER A 216 -8.22 -13.82 26.45
CA SER A 216 -7.79 -15.08 27.09
C SER A 216 -7.85 -15.06 28.62
N GLY A 217 -8.32 -13.96 29.23
CA GLY A 217 -8.48 -13.84 30.69
C GLY A 217 -7.24 -13.32 31.42
N VAL A 218 -6.25 -12.87 30.69
CA VAL A 218 -5.04 -12.22 31.23
C VAL A 218 -5.41 -10.93 31.93
N ASN A 219 -4.81 -10.66 33.10
CA ASN A 219 -5.00 -9.40 33.81
C ASN A 219 -4.45 -8.22 32.95
N ALA A 220 -5.36 -7.30 32.59
CA ALA A 220 -5.04 -6.18 31.72
C ALA A 220 -3.92 -5.28 32.28
N SER A 221 -3.90 -5.04 33.60
CA SER A 221 -2.91 -4.20 34.27
C SER A 221 -1.52 -4.84 34.22
N ASP A 222 -1.43 -6.15 34.48
CA ASP A 222 -0.16 -6.88 34.45
C ASP A 222 0.42 -6.94 33.05
N TYR A 223 -0.46 -7.16 32.05
CA TYR A 223 -0.06 -7.16 30.65
C TYR A 223 0.43 -5.77 30.19
N GLN A 224 -0.28 -4.70 30.54
CA GLN A 224 0.13 -3.33 30.21
C GLN A 224 1.46 -2.99 30.90
N LEU A 225 1.66 -3.39 32.15
CA LEU A 225 2.92 -3.18 32.87
C LEU A 225 4.07 -3.93 32.23
N LEU A 226 3.85 -5.16 31.74
CA LEU A 226 4.85 -5.93 30.98
C LEU A 226 5.27 -5.18 29.72
N LEU A 227 4.30 -4.66 28.93
CA LEU A 227 4.58 -3.89 27.73
C LEU A 227 5.39 -2.62 28.03
N ILE A 228 5.05 -1.93 29.13
CA ILE A 228 5.79 -0.73 29.58
C ILE A 228 7.21 -1.11 30.00
N ARG A 229 7.40 -2.17 30.80
CA ARG A 229 8.71 -2.64 31.23
C ARG A 229 9.61 -3.00 30.06
N LYS A 230 9.08 -3.73 29.06
CA LYS A 230 9.82 -4.04 27.84
C LYS A 230 10.20 -2.77 27.07
N ALA A 231 9.27 -1.86 26.92
CA ALA A 231 9.54 -0.61 26.23
C ALA A 231 10.57 0.29 26.93
N VAL A 232 10.70 0.23 28.25
CA VAL A 232 11.68 0.99 29.05
C VAL A 232 13.00 0.26 29.14
N GLY A 233 12.99 -1.08 29.31
CA GLY A 233 14.20 -1.91 29.47
C GLY A 233 15.12 -1.88 28.25
N ASP A 234 14.56 -1.85 27.05
CA ASP A 234 15.30 -1.82 25.78
C ASP A 234 15.93 -0.45 25.47
N LYS A 235 15.81 0.58 26.36
CA LYS A 235 15.88 1.98 25.94
C LYS A 235 16.84 2.88 26.70
N LEU A 236 17.72 2.36 27.50
CA LEU A 236 18.71 3.23 28.17
C LEU A 236 19.67 3.94 27.20
N PHE A 237 19.69 3.60 25.90
CA PHE A 237 20.72 4.09 24.97
C PHE A 237 20.27 4.54 23.57
N SER A 238 18.97 4.76 23.25
CA SER A 238 18.59 5.09 21.86
C SER A 238 17.76 6.36 21.68
N MET A 239 18.23 7.28 20.81
CA MET A 239 17.48 8.46 20.34
C MET A 239 16.29 8.12 19.41
N ALA A 240 16.15 6.86 18.96
CA ALA A 240 14.99 6.36 18.19
C ALA A 240 13.69 6.23 19.04
N ASN A 241 13.72 6.73 20.27
CA ASN A 241 12.73 6.51 21.32
C ASN A 241 11.32 7.06 21.05
N ASN A 242 11.18 8.14 20.27
CA ASN A 242 9.89 8.82 20.13
C ASN A 242 8.85 8.03 19.32
N LEU A 243 9.27 7.33 18.27
CA LEU A 243 8.36 6.55 17.43
C LEU A 243 7.81 5.31 18.17
N ASN A 244 8.65 4.64 18.92
CA ASN A 244 8.28 3.44 19.66
C ASN A 244 7.38 3.74 20.87
N GLN A 245 7.62 4.87 21.58
CA GLN A 245 6.74 5.36 22.65
C GLN A 245 5.35 5.73 22.11
N SER A 246 5.26 6.31 20.90
CA SER A 246 3.98 6.64 20.29
C SER A 246 3.17 5.39 19.96
N SER A 247 3.83 4.31 19.52
CA SER A 247 3.17 3.02 19.25
C SER A 247 2.64 2.38 20.53
N LEU A 248 3.43 2.29 21.59
CA LEU A 248 3.01 1.77 22.89
C LEU A 248 1.83 2.56 23.46
N LYS A 249 1.90 3.91 23.43
CA LYS A 249 0.79 4.77 23.88
C LYS A 249 -0.49 4.48 23.12
N LYS A 250 -0.42 4.28 21.80
CA LYS A 250 -1.59 3.91 20.99
C LYS A 250 -2.17 2.56 21.39
N ARG A 251 -1.32 1.53 21.62
CA ARG A 251 -1.75 0.20 22.07
C ARG A 251 -2.50 0.28 23.40
N ILE A 252 -1.90 0.92 24.43
CA ILE A 252 -2.52 1.10 25.75
C ILE A 252 -3.84 1.86 25.62
N THR A 253 -3.89 2.94 24.84
CA THR A 253 -5.11 3.72 24.61
C THR A 253 -6.21 2.86 23.98
N MET A 254 -5.87 2.00 23.01
CA MET A 254 -6.84 1.12 22.35
C MET A 254 -7.33 -0.01 23.26
N MET A 255 -6.49 -0.56 24.14
CA MET A 255 -6.90 -1.54 25.15
C MET A 255 -7.92 -0.96 26.14
N LEU A 256 -7.77 0.32 26.52
CA LEU A 256 -8.66 1.01 27.46
C LEU A 256 -9.94 1.55 26.80
N LYS A 257 -10.00 1.54 25.48
CA LYS A 257 -11.12 2.12 24.74
C LYS A 257 -12.35 1.22 24.81
N LYS A 258 -13.52 1.84 25.05
CA LYS A 258 -14.81 1.14 24.94
C LYS A 258 -15.02 0.66 23.50
N LYS A 259 -15.67 -0.51 23.35
CA LYS A 259 -16.02 -1.05 22.02
C LYS A 259 -16.80 -0.02 21.21
N SER A 260 -16.40 0.19 19.99
CA SER A 260 -17.04 1.13 19.05
C SER A 260 -18.45 0.67 18.68
N ASN A 261 -19.32 1.63 18.35
CA ASN A 261 -20.68 1.32 17.91
C ASN A 261 -20.63 0.55 16.56
N PRO A 262 -21.34 -0.57 16.40
CA PRO A 262 -21.38 -1.35 15.17
C PRO A 262 -21.74 -0.53 13.92
N TRP A 263 -22.57 0.50 14.05
CA TRP A 263 -22.93 1.41 12.97
C TRP A 263 -21.75 2.25 12.42
N SER A 264 -20.66 2.39 13.19
CA SER A 264 -19.45 3.06 12.71
C SER A 264 -18.83 2.37 11.48
N ARG A 265 -19.11 1.07 11.27
CA ARG A 265 -18.68 0.33 10.07
C ARG A 265 -19.27 0.90 8.78
N VAL A 266 -20.48 1.50 8.84
CA VAL A 266 -21.13 2.13 7.68
C VAL A 266 -20.31 3.30 7.13
N ARG A 267 -19.45 3.91 7.94
CA ARG A 267 -18.50 4.96 7.46
C ARG A 267 -17.58 4.46 6.35
N MET A 268 -17.34 3.13 6.27
CA MET A 268 -16.62 2.56 5.14
C MET A 268 -17.32 2.80 3.80
N ALA A 269 -18.64 2.98 3.78
CA ALA A 269 -19.37 3.31 2.56
C ALA A 269 -18.85 4.60 1.90
N ALA A 270 -18.17 5.49 2.64
CA ALA A 270 -17.49 6.65 2.07
C ALA A 270 -16.37 6.30 1.08
N VAL A 271 -15.88 5.07 1.09
CA VAL A 271 -14.92 4.59 0.07
C VAL A 271 -15.58 4.52 -1.30
N ILE A 272 -16.88 4.20 -1.37
CA ILE A 272 -17.62 4.04 -2.63
C ILE A 272 -17.63 5.35 -3.46
N PRO A 273 -18.03 6.51 -2.92
CA PRO A 273 -17.98 7.75 -3.69
C PRO A 273 -16.54 8.14 -4.09
N VAL A 274 -15.54 7.86 -3.24
CA VAL A 274 -14.15 8.13 -3.60
C VAL A 274 -13.68 7.21 -4.73
N ALA A 275 -14.05 5.94 -4.70
CA ALA A 275 -13.79 5.02 -5.80
C ALA A 275 -14.52 5.45 -7.08
N ALA A 276 -15.78 5.87 -6.98
CA ALA A 276 -16.56 6.39 -8.12
C ALA A 276 -15.91 7.64 -8.73
N VAL A 277 -15.45 8.58 -7.90
CA VAL A 277 -14.71 9.76 -8.38
C VAL A 277 -13.41 9.35 -9.08
N ALA A 278 -12.68 8.38 -8.55
CA ALA A 278 -11.47 7.87 -9.19
C ALA A 278 -11.76 7.20 -10.54
N VAL A 279 -12.85 6.41 -10.62
CA VAL A 279 -13.30 5.79 -11.88
C VAL A 279 -13.62 6.87 -12.92
N VAL A 280 -14.40 7.88 -12.55
CA VAL A 280 -14.75 8.99 -13.45
C VAL A 280 -13.51 9.79 -13.85
N ALA A 281 -12.58 10.05 -12.92
CA ALA A 281 -11.33 10.75 -13.21
C ALA A 281 -10.40 9.96 -14.16
N PHE A 282 -10.49 8.62 -14.15
CA PHE A 282 -9.69 7.73 -15.01
C PHE A 282 -10.42 7.32 -16.29
N ALA A 283 -11.71 7.66 -16.40
CA ALA A 283 -12.46 7.42 -17.63
C ALA A 283 -11.82 8.24 -18.77
N THR A 284 -11.47 7.57 -19.84
CA THR A 284 -11.02 8.23 -21.05
C THR A 284 -12.27 8.81 -21.76
N PRO A 285 -12.34 10.12 -22.00
CA PRO A 285 -13.35 10.66 -22.88
C PRO A 285 -13.17 10.01 -24.26
N LYS A 286 -14.25 9.86 -24.99
CA LYS A 286 -14.27 9.34 -26.37
C LYS A 286 -13.55 10.31 -27.34
N ALA A 287 -12.32 10.70 -26.97
CA ALA A 287 -11.49 11.62 -27.75
C ALA A 287 -11.14 11.06 -29.14
N GLU A 288 -11.16 9.72 -29.29
CA GLU A 288 -11.01 9.09 -30.59
C GLU A 288 -12.15 9.44 -31.56
N SER A 289 -13.38 9.57 -31.09
CA SER A 289 -14.49 9.99 -31.97
C SER A 289 -14.35 11.44 -32.38
N LEU A 290 -13.95 12.33 -31.47
CA LEU A 290 -13.74 13.73 -31.78
C LEU A 290 -12.54 13.96 -32.70
N SER A 291 -11.43 13.24 -32.48
CA SER A 291 -10.25 13.31 -33.36
C SER A 291 -10.51 12.72 -34.72
N ASN A 292 -11.30 11.64 -34.82
CA ASN A 292 -11.72 11.05 -36.10
C ASN A 292 -12.75 11.94 -36.80
N GLU A 293 -13.63 12.62 -36.06
CA GLU A 293 -14.59 13.57 -36.63
C GLU A 293 -13.86 14.82 -37.13
N ILE A 294 -12.90 15.37 -36.40
CA ILE A 294 -12.04 16.49 -36.84
C ILE A 294 -11.17 16.06 -38.04
N LYS A 295 -10.60 14.85 -38.05
CA LYS A 295 -9.86 14.33 -39.19
C LYS A 295 -10.77 14.19 -40.42
N SER A 296 -11.95 13.61 -40.27
CA SER A 296 -12.89 13.43 -41.40
C SER A 296 -13.40 14.77 -41.92
N GLU A 297 -13.66 15.78 -41.06
CA GLU A 297 -14.01 17.13 -41.47
C GLU A 297 -12.85 17.84 -42.19
N SER A 298 -11.62 17.70 -41.66
CA SER A 298 -10.43 18.29 -42.30
C SER A 298 -10.14 17.64 -43.67
N GLU A 299 -10.25 16.35 -43.80
CA GLU A 299 -10.12 15.64 -45.09
C GLU A 299 -11.24 16.01 -46.08
N ALA A 300 -12.48 16.16 -45.59
CA ALA A 300 -13.59 16.62 -46.41
C ALA A 300 -13.41 18.09 -46.87
N LEU A 301 -12.85 18.97 -46.05
CA LEU A 301 -12.50 20.33 -46.43
C LEU A 301 -11.36 20.37 -47.43
N VAL A 302 -10.30 19.60 -47.21
CA VAL A 302 -9.19 19.48 -48.17
C VAL A 302 -9.66 18.94 -49.52
N SER A 303 -10.51 17.93 -49.56
CA SER A 303 -11.08 17.38 -50.79
C SER A 303 -11.97 18.37 -51.58
N LYS A 304 -12.62 19.31 -50.87
CA LYS A 304 -13.42 20.38 -51.50
C LYS A 304 -12.57 21.55 -52.02
N VAL A 305 -11.48 21.88 -51.33
CA VAL A 305 -10.63 23.02 -51.68
C VAL A 305 -9.59 22.66 -52.76
N MET A 306 -9.05 21.45 -52.76
CA MET A 306 -8.05 21.03 -53.76
C MET A 306 -8.51 21.16 -55.23
N PRO A 307 -9.72 20.73 -55.66
CA PRO A 307 -10.13 20.89 -57.05
C PRO A 307 -10.34 22.35 -57.44
N VAL A 308 -10.70 23.25 -56.53
CA VAL A 308 -10.85 24.70 -56.78
C VAL A 308 -9.49 25.35 -57.01
N VAL A 309 -8.49 24.99 -56.22
CA VAL A 309 -7.11 25.50 -56.40
C VAL A 309 -6.47 25.00 -57.68
N GLN A 310 -6.71 23.73 -58.07
CA GLN A 310 -6.22 23.19 -59.32
C GLN A 310 -6.92 23.80 -60.57
N ALA A 311 -8.22 24.12 -60.46
CA ALA A 311 -8.95 24.80 -61.56
C ALA A 311 -8.47 26.24 -61.75
N GLN A 312 -8.13 26.98 -60.68
CA GLN A 312 -7.55 28.34 -60.74
C GLN A 312 -6.11 28.35 -61.28
N ALA A 313 -5.32 27.33 -61.02
CA ALA A 313 -3.96 27.20 -61.54
C ALA A 313 -3.89 26.78 -63.04
N ALA A 314 -4.99 26.29 -63.60
CA ALA A 314 -5.07 25.83 -64.99
C ALA A 314 -5.61 26.85 -66.00
N THR A 315 -5.88 28.12 -65.59
CA THR A 315 -6.32 29.20 -66.50
C THR A 315 -5.08 30.01 -66.94
N PRO A 316 -4.54 29.81 -68.15
CA PRO A 316 -3.48 30.68 -68.68
C PRO A 316 -4.05 32.02 -69.10
N ALA A 317 -3.29 33.12 -68.82
CA ALA A 317 -3.60 34.50 -69.21
C ALA A 317 -3.43 34.72 -70.75
#